data_1d82ba9566b2dee8dd8b5cf8ebfb9124
#
_entry.id   1d82ba9566b2dee8dd8b5cf8ebfb9124
#
_cell.length_a   1.000
_cell.length_b   1.000
_cell.length_c   1.000
_cell.angle_alpha   90.00
_cell.angle_beta   90.00
_cell.angle_gamma   90.00
#
_symmetry.space_group_name_H-M   'P 1'
#
loop_
_entity.id
_entity.type
_entity.pdbx_description
1 polymer ?
#
loop_
_entity_poly.entity_id
_entity_poly.type
_entity_poly.pdbx_seq_one_letter_code
_entity_poly.pdbx_strand_id
1 'polypeptide(L)'
;MEQEIASLYEKLNTELIRWCSIMTQDEDMAREIVQEGFLRAIYHFGDIRDLEFPQQRAWFYRTIRNIFVDTMRKRKNEYLTDDVNEGISFDSYSEKEIMCLIEAMDKLEGKILVLRHVDGFSSKQIGEMLGLPAGTVRSKLQDARKHLREML
;
A
#
# COMPACT_ATOMS: atom_id res chain seq x y z
N MET A 1 -24.47 -3.33 -12.13
CA MET A 1 -23.08 -3.73 -11.79
C MET A 1 -22.07 -3.38 -12.86
N GLU A 2 -22.30 -3.79 -14.10
CA GLU A 2 -21.32 -3.54 -15.18
C GLU A 2 -21.01 -2.07 -15.40
N GLN A 3 -22.02 -1.20 -15.42
CA GLN A 3 -21.84 0.24 -15.62
C GLN A 3 -21.10 0.87 -14.45
N GLU A 4 -21.37 0.41 -13.24
CA GLU A 4 -20.74 0.94 -12.03
C GLU A 4 -19.26 0.55 -11.96
N ILE A 5 -18.93 -0.70 -12.30
CA ILE A 5 -17.54 -1.16 -12.39
C ILE A 5 -16.81 -0.44 -13.53
N ALA A 6 -17.46 -0.27 -14.68
CA ALA A 6 -16.87 0.48 -15.79
C ALA A 6 -16.56 1.93 -15.39
N SER A 7 -17.44 2.56 -14.63
CA SER A 7 -17.22 3.91 -14.12
C SER A 7 -16.02 3.96 -13.17
N LEU A 8 -15.90 3.00 -12.26
CA LEU A 8 -14.76 2.91 -11.35
C LEU A 8 -13.46 2.65 -12.12
N TYR A 9 -13.52 1.81 -13.14
CA TYR A 9 -12.37 1.55 -14.01
C TYR A 9 -11.90 2.84 -14.68
N GLU A 10 -12.80 3.60 -15.29
CA GLU A 10 -12.46 4.87 -15.93
C GLU A 10 -11.84 5.86 -14.96
N LYS A 11 -12.35 5.94 -13.73
CA LYS A 11 -11.88 6.89 -12.74
C LYS A 11 -10.55 6.49 -12.10
N LEU A 12 -10.32 5.20 -11.90
CA LEU A 12 -9.23 4.72 -11.04
C LEU A 12 -8.11 4.00 -11.77
N ASN A 13 -8.37 3.43 -12.95
CA ASN A 13 -7.41 2.53 -13.61
C ASN A 13 -6.04 3.16 -13.82
N THR A 14 -5.99 4.37 -14.37
CA THR A 14 -4.73 5.05 -14.69
C THR A 14 -3.93 5.35 -13.43
N GLU A 15 -4.58 5.89 -12.39
CA GLU A 15 -3.86 6.20 -11.14
C GLU A 15 -3.39 4.95 -10.41
N LEU A 16 -4.17 3.87 -10.43
CA LEU A 16 -3.80 2.62 -9.79
C LEU A 16 -2.62 1.94 -10.50
N ILE A 17 -2.62 1.94 -11.83
CA ILE A 17 -1.50 1.40 -12.61
C ILE A 17 -0.23 2.21 -12.35
N ARG A 18 -0.33 3.53 -12.34
CA ARG A 18 0.81 4.41 -12.08
C ARG A 18 1.41 4.14 -10.70
N TRP A 19 0.58 4.09 -9.68
CA TRP A 19 1.00 3.80 -8.31
C TRP A 19 1.62 2.41 -8.20
N CYS A 20 0.97 1.41 -8.76
CA CYS A 20 1.45 0.03 -8.74
C CYS A 20 2.75 -0.14 -9.53
N SER A 21 2.92 0.59 -10.64
CA SER A 21 4.15 0.60 -11.42
C SER A 21 5.34 1.11 -10.61
N ILE A 22 5.11 2.10 -9.76
CA ILE A 22 6.16 2.63 -8.86
C ILE A 22 6.57 1.55 -7.85
N MET A 23 5.61 0.82 -7.30
CA MET A 23 5.89 -0.25 -6.34
C MET A 23 6.58 -1.46 -6.97
N THR A 24 6.11 -1.88 -8.13
CA THR A 24 6.61 -3.10 -8.80
C THR A 24 7.86 -2.85 -9.62
N GLN A 25 8.06 -1.62 -10.08
CA GLN A 25 9.07 -1.25 -11.08
C GLN A 25 8.92 -2.06 -12.38
N ASP A 26 7.72 -2.52 -12.66
CA ASP A 26 7.37 -3.34 -13.82
C ASP A 26 5.93 -3.01 -14.22
N GLU A 27 5.77 -2.30 -15.33
CA GLU A 27 4.47 -1.85 -15.79
C GLU A 27 3.54 -3.01 -16.14
N ASP A 28 4.07 -4.07 -16.73
CA ASP A 28 3.26 -5.25 -17.10
C ASP A 28 2.73 -5.95 -15.86
N MET A 29 3.57 -6.13 -14.85
CA MET A 29 3.15 -6.68 -13.57
C MET A 29 2.10 -5.79 -12.90
N ALA A 30 2.30 -4.47 -12.95
CA ALA A 30 1.35 -3.51 -12.38
C ALA A 30 -0.03 -3.64 -13.04
N ARG A 31 -0.07 -3.76 -14.36
CA ARG A 31 -1.32 -3.94 -15.09
C ARG A 31 -2.04 -5.23 -14.70
N GLU A 32 -1.29 -6.32 -14.58
CA GLU A 32 -1.85 -7.61 -14.14
C GLU A 32 -2.43 -7.53 -12.73
N ILE A 33 -1.72 -6.91 -11.81
CA ILE A 33 -2.16 -6.75 -10.42
C ILE A 33 -3.42 -5.87 -10.34
N VAL A 34 -3.44 -4.76 -11.07
CA VAL A 34 -4.60 -3.86 -11.09
C VAL A 34 -5.80 -4.57 -11.73
N GLN A 35 -5.59 -5.31 -12.79
CA GLN A 35 -6.66 -6.12 -13.41
C GLN A 35 -7.24 -7.11 -12.42
N GLU A 36 -6.40 -7.82 -11.68
CA GLU A 36 -6.85 -8.73 -10.61
C GLU A 36 -7.65 -7.99 -9.54
N GLY A 37 -7.24 -6.77 -9.19
CA GLY A 37 -8.00 -5.92 -8.28
C GLY A 37 -9.41 -5.62 -8.77
N PHE A 38 -9.57 -5.32 -10.05
CA PHE A 38 -10.90 -5.10 -10.65
C PHE A 38 -11.73 -6.40 -10.72
N LEU A 39 -11.10 -7.53 -10.99
CA LEU A 39 -11.80 -8.82 -10.94
C LEU A 39 -12.32 -9.11 -9.54
N ARG A 40 -11.54 -8.83 -8.52
CA ARG A 40 -11.99 -8.96 -7.12
C ARG A 40 -13.11 -7.99 -6.79
N ALA A 41 -13.07 -6.78 -7.36
CA ALA A 41 -14.15 -5.81 -7.19
C ALA A 41 -15.47 -6.33 -7.76
N ILE A 42 -15.43 -6.99 -8.91
CA ILE A 42 -16.62 -7.62 -9.49
C ILE A 42 -17.15 -8.70 -8.54
N TYR A 43 -16.27 -9.54 -8.04
CA TYR A 43 -16.64 -10.63 -7.14
C TYR A 43 -17.22 -10.11 -5.81
N HIS A 44 -16.64 -9.05 -5.26
CA HIS A 44 -17.05 -8.45 -3.98
C HIS A 44 -17.92 -7.20 -4.15
N PHE A 45 -18.56 -7.05 -5.30
CA PHE A 45 -19.32 -5.84 -5.62
C PHE A 45 -20.40 -5.52 -4.58
N GLY A 46 -21.02 -6.56 -4.00
CA GLY A 46 -21.99 -6.37 -2.94
C GLY A 46 -21.47 -5.61 -1.72
N ASP A 47 -20.18 -5.73 -1.44
CA ASP A 47 -19.55 -5.07 -0.29
C ASP A 47 -19.17 -3.63 -0.57
N ILE A 48 -18.94 -3.27 -1.84
CA ILE A 48 -18.42 -1.95 -2.20
C ILE A 48 -19.44 -1.04 -2.88
N ARG A 49 -20.53 -1.59 -3.38
CA ARG A 49 -21.53 -0.85 -4.16
C ARG A 49 -22.13 0.35 -3.44
N ASP A 50 -22.35 0.22 -2.14
CA ASP A 50 -23.02 1.23 -1.32
C ASP A 50 -22.04 2.20 -0.64
N LEU A 51 -20.73 2.02 -0.86
CA LEU A 51 -19.72 2.90 -0.30
C LEU A 51 -19.63 4.20 -1.11
N GLU A 52 -19.23 5.27 -0.44
CA GLU A 52 -18.87 6.53 -1.10
C GLU A 52 -17.61 6.33 -1.94
N PHE A 53 -17.45 7.15 -2.99
CA PHE A 53 -16.31 7.02 -3.89
C PHE A 53 -14.94 7.02 -3.18
N PRO A 54 -14.67 7.90 -2.18
CA PRO A 54 -13.40 7.84 -1.46
C PRO A 54 -13.17 6.51 -0.75
N GLN A 55 -14.22 5.88 -0.25
CA GLN A 55 -14.14 4.57 0.39
C GLN A 55 -13.92 3.46 -0.63
N GLN A 56 -14.56 3.54 -1.79
CA GLN A 56 -14.34 2.61 -2.89
C GLN A 56 -12.88 2.70 -3.38
N ARG A 57 -12.37 3.91 -3.53
CA ARG A 57 -10.98 4.16 -3.91
C ARG A 57 -10.01 3.53 -2.90
N ALA A 58 -10.26 3.72 -1.61
CA ALA A 58 -9.46 3.13 -0.54
C ALA A 58 -9.51 1.60 -0.59
N TRP A 59 -10.66 1.02 -0.89
CA TRP A 59 -10.82 -0.42 -1.05
C TRP A 59 -9.92 -0.96 -2.16
N PHE A 60 -9.85 -0.28 -3.32
CA PHE A 60 -8.99 -0.68 -4.41
C PHE A 60 -7.51 -0.62 -4.03
N TYR A 61 -7.08 0.46 -3.39
CA TYR A 61 -5.69 0.58 -2.96
C TYR A 61 -5.30 -0.54 -1.99
N ARG A 62 -6.17 -0.85 -1.03
CA ARG A 62 -5.94 -1.94 -0.09
C ARG A 62 -5.88 -3.29 -0.78
N THR A 63 -6.82 -3.58 -1.66
CA THR A 63 -6.90 -4.84 -2.38
C THR A 63 -5.68 -5.06 -3.26
N ILE A 64 -5.30 -4.04 -4.03
CA ILE A 64 -4.14 -4.09 -4.92
C ILE A 64 -2.85 -4.27 -4.10
N ARG A 65 -2.73 -3.58 -2.98
CA ARG A 65 -1.62 -3.77 -2.05
C ARG A 65 -1.50 -5.22 -1.58
N ASN A 66 -2.61 -5.78 -1.17
CA ASN A 66 -2.64 -7.16 -0.68
C ASN A 66 -2.24 -8.14 -1.79
N ILE A 67 -2.72 -7.94 -3.01
CA ILE A 67 -2.33 -8.75 -4.16
C ILE A 67 -0.82 -8.65 -4.40
N PHE A 68 -0.28 -7.43 -4.37
CA PHE A 68 1.14 -7.20 -4.58
C PHE A 68 1.99 -7.87 -3.49
N VAL A 69 1.64 -7.69 -2.23
CA VAL A 69 2.35 -8.31 -1.11
C VAL A 69 2.34 -9.83 -1.24
N ASP A 70 1.19 -10.42 -1.53
CA ASP A 70 1.06 -11.87 -1.71
C ASP A 70 1.90 -12.38 -2.88
N THR A 71 1.90 -11.64 -3.99
CA THR A 71 2.69 -11.98 -5.17
C THR A 71 4.18 -11.96 -4.85
N MET A 72 4.65 -10.92 -4.16
CA MET A 72 6.06 -10.81 -3.79
C MET A 72 6.47 -11.86 -2.76
N ARG A 73 5.62 -12.21 -1.81
CA ARG A 73 5.88 -13.28 -0.85
C ARG A 73 6.03 -14.63 -1.53
N LYS A 74 5.19 -14.92 -2.51
CA LYS A 74 5.27 -16.16 -3.28
C LYS A 74 6.55 -16.26 -4.09
N ARG A 75 7.06 -15.13 -4.59
CA ARG A 75 8.28 -15.10 -5.41
C ARG A 75 9.55 -15.16 -4.59
N LYS A 76 9.56 -14.57 -3.37
CA LYS A 76 10.78 -14.38 -2.59
C LYS A 76 10.54 -14.60 -1.10
N ASN A 77 10.56 -15.86 -0.69
CA ASN A 77 10.38 -16.24 0.72
C ASN A 77 11.41 -15.61 1.66
N GLU A 78 12.61 -15.27 1.16
CA GLU A 78 13.67 -14.66 1.95
C GLU A 78 13.33 -13.28 2.51
N TYR A 79 12.29 -12.63 2.01
CA TYR A 79 11.89 -11.32 2.50
C TYR A 79 11.00 -11.37 3.75
N LEU A 80 10.57 -12.55 4.15
CA LEU A 80 9.59 -12.70 5.22
C LEU A 80 10.17 -12.56 6.64
N THR A 81 11.50 -12.62 6.79
CA THR A 81 12.13 -12.76 8.11
C THR A 81 12.97 -11.57 8.54
N ASP A 82 13.04 -10.51 7.75
CA ASP A 82 14.09 -9.49 7.91
C ASP A 82 13.83 -8.46 9.01
N ASP A 83 12.60 -8.28 9.49
CA ASP A 83 12.32 -7.21 10.43
C ASP A 83 11.41 -7.64 11.57
N VAL A 84 11.86 -7.35 12.77
CA VAL A 84 11.01 -7.40 13.94
C VAL A 84 10.05 -6.21 13.84
N ASN A 85 8.78 -6.50 13.91
CA ASN A 85 7.74 -5.48 13.88
C ASN A 85 7.72 -4.74 15.22
N GLU A 86 8.49 -3.68 15.32
CA GLU A 86 8.52 -2.85 16.53
C GLU A 86 7.39 -1.81 16.50
N GLY A 87 6.31 -2.20 16.98
CA GLY A 87 5.27 -1.67 17.75
C GLY A 87 4.74 -0.26 17.53
N ILE A 88 4.35 0.19 16.33
CA ILE A 88 3.30 1.19 16.25
C ILE A 88 2.02 0.45 15.87
N SER A 89 1.05 0.46 16.79
CA SER A 89 -0.27 -0.08 16.50
C SER A 89 -1.15 1.04 15.98
N PHE A 90 -1.77 0.79 14.84
CA PHE A 90 -2.75 1.71 14.25
C PHE A 90 -4.20 1.27 14.53
N ASP A 91 -4.39 0.28 15.42
CA ASP A 91 -5.69 -0.34 15.64
C ASP A 91 -6.74 0.63 16.19
N SER A 92 -6.30 1.66 16.93
CA SER A 92 -7.19 2.67 17.50
C SER A 92 -7.49 3.85 16.59
N TYR A 93 -6.91 3.87 15.38
CA TYR A 93 -7.06 4.97 14.43
C TYR A 93 -7.76 4.50 13.17
N SER A 94 -8.62 5.36 12.61
CA SER A 94 -9.20 5.11 11.30
C SER A 94 -8.13 5.28 10.21
N GLU A 95 -8.37 4.68 9.04
CA GLU A 95 -7.47 4.86 7.89
C GLU A 95 -7.28 6.34 7.52
N LYS A 96 -8.36 7.12 7.62
CA LYS A 96 -8.33 8.55 7.33
C LYS A 96 -7.42 9.29 8.31
N GLU A 97 -7.50 8.97 9.60
CA GLU A 97 -6.63 9.57 10.63
C GLU A 97 -5.17 9.23 10.38
N ILE A 98 -4.89 7.97 10.07
CA ILE A 98 -3.54 7.51 9.75
C ILE A 98 -3.00 8.24 8.52
N MET A 99 -3.80 8.34 7.47
CA MET A 99 -3.38 9.03 6.25
C MET A 99 -3.13 10.51 6.48
N CYS A 100 -3.95 11.18 7.29
CA CYS A 100 -3.74 12.58 7.66
C CYS A 100 -2.42 12.77 8.40
N LEU A 101 -2.11 11.88 9.34
CA LEU A 101 -0.84 11.93 10.08
C LEU A 101 0.36 11.72 9.15
N ILE A 102 0.25 10.76 8.25
CA ILE A 102 1.31 10.44 7.29
C ILE A 102 1.54 11.58 6.30
N GLU A 103 0.47 12.22 5.81
CA GLU A 103 0.55 13.37 4.92
C GLU A 103 1.24 14.58 5.57
N ALA A 104 1.14 14.72 6.89
CA ALA A 104 1.81 15.78 7.64
C ALA A 104 3.31 15.50 7.88
N MET A 105 3.77 14.29 7.57
CA MET A 105 5.16 13.89 7.74
C MET A 105 6.00 14.21 6.50
N ASP A 106 7.33 14.14 6.67
CA ASP A 106 8.24 14.13 5.53
C ASP A 106 7.82 13.05 4.53
N LYS A 107 7.86 13.36 3.24
CA LYS A 107 7.37 12.47 2.18
C LYS A 107 8.05 11.10 2.20
N LEU A 108 9.36 11.07 2.38
CA LEU A 108 10.11 9.82 2.38
C LEU A 108 9.79 9.00 3.62
N GLU A 109 9.75 9.62 4.78
CA GLU A 109 9.39 8.95 6.04
C GLU A 109 7.96 8.38 5.98
N GLY A 110 7.02 9.18 5.51
CA GLY A 110 5.63 8.74 5.35
C GLY A 110 5.50 7.57 4.40
N LYS A 111 6.21 7.61 3.28
CA LYS A 111 6.22 6.53 2.30
C LYS A 111 6.79 5.24 2.87
N ILE A 112 7.89 5.33 3.58
CA ILE A 112 8.53 4.17 4.22
C ILE A 112 7.62 3.57 5.29
N LEU A 113 6.95 4.40 6.09
CA LEU A 113 5.98 3.94 7.09
C LEU A 113 4.83 3.17 6.45
N VAL A 114 4.26 3.70 5.36
CA VAL A 114 3.18 3.03 4.64
C VAL A 114 3.66 1.69 4.11
N LEU A 115 4.80 1.65 3.44
CA LEU A 115 5.33 0.42 2.87
C LEU A 115 5.61 -0.63 3.95
N ARG A 116 6.09 -0.23 5.12
CA ARG A 116 6.42 -1.16 6.19
C ARG A 116 5.20 -1.61 7.01
N HIS A 117 4.40 -0.66 7.49
CA HIS A 117 3.35 -0.97 8.46
C HIS A 117 1.98 -1.26 7.82
N VAL A 118 1.71 -0.68 6.68
CA VAL A 118 0.44 -0.88 5.99
C VAL A 118 0.58 -1.97 4.94
N ASP A 119 1.63 -1.92 4.13
CA ASP A 119 1.85 -2.85 3.02
C ASP A 119 2.61 -4.12 3.44
N GLY A 120 3.30 -4.08 4.57
CA GLY A 120 3.98 -5.24 5.14
C GLY A 120 5.32 -5.59 4.50
N PHE A 121 5.94 -4.67 3.77
CA PHE A 121 7.25 -4.91 3.18
C PHE A 121 8.36 -4.88 4.22
N SER A 122 9.39 -5.69 4.01
CA SER A 122 10.60 -5.65 4.82
C SER A 122 11.48 -4.44 4.45
N SER A 123 12.41 -4.08 5.32
CA SER A 123 13.36 -3.00 5.01
C SER A 123 14.18 -3.29 3.77
N LYS A 124 14.51 -4.57 3.53
CA LYS A 124 15.22 -4.98 2.32
C LYS A 124 14.39 -4.75 1.06
N GLN A 125 13.11 -5.12 1.09
CA GLN A 125 12.19 -4.89 -0.02
C GLN A 125 11.99 -3.39 -0.28
N ILE A 126 11.80 -2.61 0.78
CA ILE A 126 11.64 -1.16 0.69
C ILE A 126 12.89 -0.53 0.09
N GLY A 127 14.06 -0.98 0.53
CA GLY A 127 15.34 -0.51 -0.02
C GLY A 127 15.47 -0.78 -1.50
N GLU A 128 15.07 -1.97 -1.95
CA GLU A 128 15.06 -2.31 -3.37
C GLU A 128 14.09 -1.43 -4.17
N MET A 129 12.92 -1.15 -3.63
CA MET A 129 11.91 -0.29 -4.27
C MET A 129 12.36 1.15 -4.40
N LEU A 130 13.06 1.68 -3.39
CA LEU A 130 13.44 3.09 -3.31
C LEU A 130 14.87 3.36 -3.71
N GLY A 131 15.64 2.32 -4.03
CA GLY A 131 17.05 2.48 -4.35
C GLY A 131 17.90 2.85 -3.13
N LEU A 132 17.55 2.37 -1.95
CA LEU A 132 18.25 2.67 -0.69
C LEU A 132 18.80 1.40 -0.06
N PRO A 133 19.94 1.48 0.66
CA PRO A 133 20.40 0.34 1.48
C PRO A 133 19.37 -0.01 2.56
N ALA A 134 19.24 -1.28 2.89
CA ALA A 134 18.33 -1.73 3.95
C ALA A 134 18.61 -1.08 5.30
N GLY A 135 19.88 -0.85 5.63
CA GLY A 135 20.27 -0.13 6.85
C GLY A 135 19.76 1.30 6.89
N THR A 136 19.80 1.99 5.75
CA THR A 136 19.25 3.35 5.62
C THR A 136 17.72 3.34 5.82
N VAL A 137 17.04 2.35 5.26
CA VAL A 137 15.59 2.19 5.47
C VAL A 137 15.28 1.98 6.95
N ARG A 138 16.04 1.14 7.65
CA ARG A 138 15.84 0.90 9.08
C ARG A 138 16.03 2.18 9.91
N SER A 139 17.07 2.96 9.60
CA SER A 139 17.31 4.24 10.28
C SER A 139 16.17 5.21 10.05
N LYS A 140 15.70 5.32 8.81
CA LYS A 140 14.59 6.20 8.47
C LYS A 140 13.28 5.72 9.08
N LEU A 141 13.08 4.43 9.23
CA LEU A 141 11.92 3.88 9.95
C LEU A 141 11.93 4.26 11.42
N GLN A 142 13.08 4.20 12.08
CA GLN A 142 13.20 4.64 13.47
C GLN A 142 12.85 6.11 13.63
N ASP A 143 13.39 6.95 12.76
CA ASP A 143 13.09 8.38 12.75
C ASP A 143 11.62 8.65 12.46
N ALA A 144 11.07 7.96 11.48
CA ALA A 144 9.67 8.11 11.10
C ALA A 144 8.72 7.69 12.24
N ARG A 145 9.02 6.59 12.91
CA ARG A 145 8.24 6.13 14.07
C ARG A 145 8.31 7.12 15.22
N LYS A 146 9.49 7.67 15.46
CA LYS A 146 9.69 8.69 16.49
C LYS A 146 8.84 9.93 16.18
N HIS A 147 8.93 10.44 14.96
CA HIS A 147 8.16 11.61 14.53
C HIS A 147 6.67 11.36 14.62
N LEU A 148 6.22 10.17 14.21
CA LEU A 148 4.81 9.81 14.31
C LEU A 148 4.31 9.78 15.76
N ARG A 149 5.10 9.21 16.69
CA ARG A 149 4.75 9.20 18.11
C ARG A 149 4.64 10.62 18.68
N GLU A 150 5.50 11.52 18.25
CA GLU A 150 5.46 12.92 18.67
C GLU A 150 4.21 13.64 18.18
N MET A 151 3.62 13.17 17.08
CA MET A 151 2.39 13.72 16.51
C MET A 151 1.11 13.14 17.15
N LEU A 152 1.23 12.02 17.82
CA LEU A 152 0.13 11.38 18.51
C LEU A 152 -0.02 11.95 19.92
#